data_54f0c367de0baec6d0eb391c441c2c1c
#
_entry.id   54f0c367de0baec6d0eb391c441c2c1c
#
_cell.length_a   1.000
_cell.length_b   1.000
_cell.length_c   1.000
_cell.angle_alpha   90.00
_cell.angle_beta   90.00
_cell.angle_gamma   90.00
#
_symmetry.space_group_name_H-M   'P 1'
#
loop_
_entity.id
_entity.type
_entity.pdbx_description
1 polymer ?
#
loop_
_entity_poly.entity_id
_entity_poly.type
_entity_poly.pdbx_seq_one_letter_code
_entity_poly.pdbx_strand_id
1 'polypeptide(L)'
;MNDKFRILMQSVDDDLLEEAMQPVRRNKGLRWGVSAAACACVLLVLSLSMLRPSAPSVSLGELREMGYVLMLPETVEVMSYELVTLNDRCGAQARFLLGDTEYVYREEKSPQPRPLTSGTEVQLLSWNTANLDIQLYTGTDSTSVSWYTSENQTQGYLSAQADSLAVLTTASQILRGTGLDVTVAPEEARDITYNAFLLDGLTVAETTFVLDGIRFSYRMAATTELLEDFKDISGMAGPFERFSVGEVAWCRAKINYTQGGQGRIIWFDVVPGILYSMSMDRDASNEILLELANELFEPAQDSIG
;
A
#
# COMPACT_ATOMS: atom_id res chain seq x y z
N MET A 1 21.98 -9.82 34.51
CA MET A 1 22.97 -8.91 33.90
C MET A 1 23.68 -9.71 32.81
N ASN A 2 23.59 -9.25 31.58
CA ASN A 2 23.81 -10.05 30.37
C ASN A 2 25.32 -10.31 30.15
N ASP A 3 25.74 -11.58 30.06
CA ASP A 3 27.17 -11.98 29.89
C ASP A 3 27.85 -11.34 28.66
N LYS A 4 27.08 -10.98 27.64
CA LYS A 4 27.57 -10.22 26.48
C LYS A 4 28.05 -8.80 26.81
N PHE A 5 27.44 -8.15 27.80
CA PHE A 5 27.85 -6.82 28.27
C PHE A 5 29.16 -6.86 29.05
N ARG A 6 29.40 -7.96 29.76
CA ARG A 6 30.63 -8.20 30.52
C ARG A 6 31.85 -8.44 29.62
N ILE A 7 31.64 -9.15 28.50
CA ILE A 7 32.68 -9.40 27.48
C ILE A 7 33.03 -8.11 26.74
N LEU A 8 32.05 -7.23 26.44
CA LEU A 8 32.28 -5.94 25.79
C LEU A 8 33.07 -4.97 26.71
N MET A 9 32.82 -4.99 28.00
CA MET A 9 33.55 -4.14 28.97
C MET A 9 34.95 -4.66 29.26
N GLN A 10 35.27 -5.92 29.01
CA GLN A 10 36.63 -6.47 29.13
C GLN A 10 37.54 -6.18 27.92
N SER A 11 36.97 -5.66 26.82
CA SER A 11 37.75 -5.26 25.63
C SER A 11 38.00 -3.76 25.52
N VAL A 12 37.58 -2.98 26.51
CA VAL A 12 37.90 -1.56 26.58
C VAL A 12 39.30 -1.44 27.19
N ASP A 13 40.21 -0.90 26.42
CA ASP A 13 41.61 -0.68 26.80
C ASP A 13 41.67 0.19 28.05
N ASP A 14 42.34 -0.26 29.08
CA ASP A 14 42.43 0.44 30.37
C ASP A 14 43.00 1.89 30.20
N ASP A 15 43.82 2.10 29.18
CA ASP A 15 44.37 3.41 28.81
C ASP A 15 43.26 4.41 28.40
N LEU A 16 42.18 3.96 27.78
CA LEU A 16 41.02 4.82 27.39
C LEU A 16 40.19 5.22 28.60
N LEU A 17 40.13 4.35 29.61
CA LEU A 17 39.42 4.62 30.87
C LEU A 17 40.22 5.63 31.72
N GLU A 18 41.56 5.55 31.72
CA GLU A 18 42.44 6.49 32.44
C GLU A 18 42.41 7.87 31.79
N GLU A 19 42.37 7.96 30.46
CA GLU A 19 42.23 9.21 29.71
C GLU A 19 40.86 9.89 29.95
N ALA A 20 39.78 9.11 30.08
CA ALA A 20 38.44 9.61 30.39
C ALA A 20 38.29 10.11 31.84
N MET A 21 39.09 9.60 32.77
CA MET A 21 39.08 10.02 34.19
C MET A 21 39.97 11.22 34.51
N GLN A 22 40.79 11.70 33.58
CA GLN A 22 41.63 12.90 33.84
C GLN A 22 40.72 14.13 34.02
N PRO A 23 40.88 14.89 35.09
CA PRO A 23 40.09 16.10 35.31
C PRO A 23 40.42 17.14 34.26
N VAL A 24 39.45 17.37 33.35
CA VAL A 24 39.55 18.40 32.31
C VAL A 24 39.81 19.75 32.99
N ARG A 25 41.03 20.29 32.85
CA ARG A 25 41.34 21.65 33.27
C ARG A 25 40.41 22.63 32.55
N ARG A 26 39.45 23.18 33.29
CA ARG A 26 38.48 24.15 32.81
C ARG A 26 39.13 25.45 32.36
N ASN A 27 39.50 25.53 31.09
CA ASN A 27 39.85 26.79 30.46
C ASN A 27 38.56 27.57 30.13
N LYS A 28 38.26 28.61 30.93
CA LYS A 28 37.03 29.41 30.77
C LYS A 28 36.88 30.07 29.39
N GLY A 29 37.98 30.25 28.64
CA GLY A 29 37.95 30.82 27.28
C GLY A 29 37.46 29.89 26.19
N LEU A 30 37.49 28.55 26.39
CA LEU A 30 37.11 27.58 25.35
C LEU A 30 35.60 27.37 25.25
N ARG A 31 34.83 27.73 26.29
CA ARG A 31 33.38 27.57 26.31
C ARG A 31 32.62 28.44 25.30
N TRP A 32 33.14 29.62 25.02
CA TRP A 32 32.53 30.53 24.03
C TRP A 32 32.83 30.11 22.60
N GLY A 33 33.99 29.55 22.33
CA GLY A 33 34.35 29.05 21.01
C GLY A 33 33.55 27.81 20.58
N VAL A 34 33.34 26.87 21.51
CA VAL A 34 32.58 25.63 21.23
C VAL A 34 31.07 25.92 21.00
N SER A 35 30.50 26.85 21.78
CA SER A 35 29.10 27.27 21.59
C SER A 35 28.91 28.02 20.27
N ALA A 36 29.84 28.88 19.90
CA ALA A 36 29.77 29.59 18.61
C ALA A 36 29.96 28.66 17.41
N ALA A 37 30.86 27.66 17.52
CA ALA A 37 31.05 26.65 16.48
C ALA A 37 29.81 25.72 16.33
N ALA A 38 29.20 25.30 17.45
CA ALA A 38 27.97 24.49 17.41
C ALA A 38 26.81 25.27 16.80
N CYS A 39 26.61 26.54 17.17
CA CYS A 39 25.61 27.41 16.54
C CYS A 39 25.88 27.64 15.05
N ALA A 40 27.15 27.83 14.66
CA ALA A 40 27.53 27.99 13.25
C ALA A 40 27.26 26.69 12.45
N CYS A 41 27.55 25.51 13.02
CA CYS A 41 27.24 24.22 12.38
C CYS A 41 25.74 24.02 12.25
N VAL A 42 24.93 24.34 13.25
CA VAL A 42 23.45 24.25 13.18
C VAL A 42 22.88 25.21 12.14
N LEU A 43 23.37 26.44 12.10
CA LEU A 43 22.98 27.42 11.09
C LEU A 43 23.42 27.01 9.67
N LEU A 44 24.60 26.37 9.53
CA LEU A 44 25.10 25.87 8.26
C LEU A 44 24.26 24.65 7.78
N VAL A 45 23.89 23.75 8.68
CA VAL A 45 23.00 22.64 8.38
C VAL A 45 21.60 23.13 8.03
N LEU A 46 21.07 24.12 8.75
CA LEU A 46 19.77 24.74 8.44
C LEU A 46 19.83 25.51 7.11
N SER A 47 20.91 26.25 6.83
CA SER A 47 21.06 26.95 5.55
C SER A 47 21.29 26.00 4.39
N LEU A 48 22.00 24.88 4.58
CA LEU A 48 22.15 23.83 3.56
C LEU A 48 20.86 23.04 3.35
N SER A 49 20.02 22.86 4.38
CA SER A 49 18.70 22.26 4.21
C SER A 49 17.70 23.21 3.51
N MET A 50 17.86 24.52 3.68
CA MET A 50 17.09 25.53 2.92
C MET A 50 17.63 25.76 1.50
N LEU A 51 18.90 25.40 1.24
CA LEU A 51 19.53 25.46 -0.08
C LEU A 51 19.43 24.14 -0.86
N ARG A 52 18.65 23.15 -0.36
CA ARG A 52 18.26 22.05 -1.25
C ARG A 52 17.51 22.69 -2.41
N PRO A 53 18.03 22.60 -3.64
CA PRO A 53 17.27 23.07 -4.79
C PRO A 53 15.92 22.36 -4.72
N SER A 54 14.86 23.11 -4.49
CA SER A 54 13.52 22.58 -4.68
C SER A 54 13.51 22.06 -6.10
N ALA A 55 13.12 20.79 -6.29
CA ALA A 55 12.97 20.26 -7.63
C ALA A 55 12.11 21.27 -8.42
N PRO A 56 12.46 21.56 -9.68
CA PRO A 56 11.72 22.54 -10.45
C PRO A 56 10.24 22.09 -10.48
N SER A 57 9.36 22.95 -9.97
CA SER A 57 7.93 22.71 -10.06
C SER A 57 7.52 22.74 -11.52
N VAL A 58 6.89 21.70 -12.00
CA VAL A 58 6.37 21.58 -13.38
C VAL A 58 4.85 21.56 -13.32
N SER A 59 4.21 21.97 -14.40
CA SER A 59 2.77 21.83 -14.54
C SER A 59 2.38 20.40 -14.94
N LEU A 60 1.14 19.99 -14.62
CA LEU A 60 0.62 18.70 -15.09
C LEU A 60 0.60 18.61 -16.63
N GLY A 61 0.42 19.76 -17.32
CA GLY A 61 0.49 19.81 -18.78
C GLY A 61 1.86 19.44 -19.32
N GLU A 62 2.93 20.01 -18.75
CA GLU A 62 4.30 19.68 -19.13
C GLU A 62 4.64 18.20 -18.86
N LEU A 63 4.17 17.63 -17.74
CA LEU A 63 4.35 16.21 -17.45
C LEU A 63 3.65 15.33 -18.47
N ARG A 64 2.45 15.69 -18.92
CA ARG A 64 1.71 14.97 -19.96
C ARG A 64 2.42 15.04 -21.32
N GLU A 65 3.00 16.18 -21.68
CA GLU A 65 3.81 16.33 -22.90
C GLU A 65 5.06 15.43 -22.86
N MET A 66 5.60 15.17 -21.67
CA MET A 66 6.71 14.22 -21.44
C MET A 66 6.26 12.75 -21.37
N GLY A 67 4.95 12.48 -21.52
CA GLY A 67 4.39 11.12 -21.54
C GLY A 67 4.07 10.53 -20.18
N TYR A 68 4.03 11.35 -19.10
CA TYR A 68 3.57 10.93 -17.78
C TYR A 68 2.07 11.20 -17.61
N VAL A 69 1.35 10.22 -17.10
CA VAL A 69 -0.08 10.32 -16.84
C VAL A 69 -0.32 10.05 -15.37
N LEU A 70 -0.08 11.07 -14.53
CA LEU A 70 -0.37 10.96 -13.10
C LEU A 70 -1.89 10.96 -12.89
N MET A 71 -2.44 9.77 -12.63
CA MET A 71 -3.84 9.59 -12.25
C MET A 71 -3.95 9.90 -10.77
N LEU A 72 -4.74 10.91 -10.42
CA LEU A 72 -4.99 11.28 -9.02
C LEU A 72 -6.45 11.02 -8.67
N PRO A 73 -6.78 10.74 -7.38
CA PRO A 73 -8.16 10.69 -6.92
C PRO A 73 -8.88 12.01 -7.19
N GLU A 74 -10.20 11.95 -7.38
CA GLU A 74 -11.00 13.12 -7.82
C GLU A 74 -11.04 14.28 -6.79
N THR A 75 -10.89 13.96 -5.52
CA THR A 75 -11.10 14.89 -4.39
C THR A 75 -9.83 15.28 -3.65
N VAL A 76 -8.71 15.43 -4.38
CA VAL A 76 -7.43 15.77 -3.76
C VAL A 76 -7.03 17.23 -3.94
N GLU A 77 -6.34 17.79 -2.96
CA GLU A 77 -5.65 19.06 -3.07
C GLU A 77 -4.20 18.83 -3.49
N VAL A 78 -3.86 19.19 -4.73
CA VAL A 78 -2.50 19.02 -5.24
C VAL A 78 -1.60 20.13 -4.73
N MET A 79 -0.53 19.77 -4.05
CA MET A 79 0.46 20.69 -3.49
C MET A 79 1.56 21.02 -4.50
N SER A 80 2.10 20.01 -5.22
CA SER A 80 3.14 20.21 -6.22
C SER A 80 3.19 19.08 -7.24
N TYR A 81 3.72 19.42 -8.42
CA TYR A 81 4.23 18.47 -9.40
C TYR A 81 5.72 18.71 -9.60
N GLU A 82 6.49 17.65 -9.69
CA GLU A 82 7.94 17.70 -9.75
C GLU A 82 8.48 16.64 -10.72
N LEU A 83 9.59 16.97 -11.41
CA LEU A 83 10.42 15.96 -12.05
C LEU A 83 11.46 15.48 -11.04
N VAL A 84 11.52 14.19 -10.81
CA VAL A 84 12.47 13.60 -9.87
C VAL A 84 13.38 12.62 -10.60
N THR A 85 14.62 12.57 -10.15
CA THR A 85 15.57 11.57 -10.64
C THR A 85 15.87 10.60 -9.51
N LEU A 86 15.57 9.33 -9.74
CA LEU A 86 15.85 8.26 -8.80
C LEU A 86 16.65 7.17 -9.53
N ASN A 87 17.82 6.80 -9.00
CA ASN A 87 18.68 5.76 -9.58
C ASN A 87 18.93 5.98 -11.10
N ASP A 88 19.29 7.20 -11.48
CA ASP A 88 19.57 7.64 -12.86
C ASP A 88 18.37 7.60 -13.82
N ARG A 89 17.15 7.58 -13.28
CA ARG A 89 15.91 7.66 -14.08
C ARG A 89 15.09 8.87 -13.72
N CYS A 90 14.51 9.48 -14.75
CA CYS A 90 13.51 10.52 -14.57
C CYS A 90 12.16 9.89 -14.27
N GLY A 91 11.46 10.46 -13.30
CA GLY A 91 10.07 10.16 -12.97
C GLY A 91 9.30 11.44 -12.72
N ALA A 92 7.99 11.36 -12.86
CA ALA A 92 7.07 12.41 -12.45
C ALA A 92 6.59 12.13 -11.03
N GLN A 93 6.51 13.15 -10.20
CA GLN A 93 6.01 13.07 -8.84
C GLN A 93 4.92 14.10 -8.62
N ALA A 94 3.85 13.69 -7.93
CA ALA A 94 2.85 14.58 -7.36
C ALA A 94 2.86 14.47 -5.84
N ARG A 95 2.71 15.60 -5.15
CA ARG A 95 2.36 15.65 -3.73
C ARG A 95 0.96 16.19 -3.60
N PHE A 96 0.13 15.53 -2.81
CA PHE A 96 -1.25 15.93 -2.64
C PHE A 96 -1.76 15.60 -1.23
N LEU A 97 -2.80 16.30 -0.81
CA LEU A 97 -3.56 16.01 0.39
C LEU A 97 -4.86 15.28 0.03
N LEU A 98 -5.15 14.23 0.77
CA LEU A 98 -6.45 13.57 0.79
C LEU A 98 -6.93 13.58 2.25
N GLY A 99 -7.91 14.42 2.57
CA GLY A 99 -8.19 14.81 3.95
C GLY A 99 -6.98 15.53 4.56
N ASP A 100 -6.56 15.08 5.76
CA ASP A 100 -5.41 15.65 6.48
C ASP A 100 -4.09 14.89 6.19
N THR A 101 -4.11 13.90 5.30
CA THR A 101 -2.94 13.06 5.01
C THR A 101 -2.24 13.51 3.74
N GLU A 102 -0.93 13.75 3.84
CA GLU A 102 -0.07 14.02 2.68
C GLU A 102 0.37 12.72 2.03
N TYR A 103 0.16 12.62 0.72
CA TYR A 103 0.58 11.53 -0.14
C TYR A 103 1.65 11.98 -1.11
N VAL A 104 2.59 11.10 -1.38
CA VAL A 104 3.58 11.24 -2.45
C VAL A 104 3.33 10.14 -3.47
N TYR A 105 2.89 10.54 -4.67
CA TYR A 105 2.72 9.65 -5.82
C TYR A 105 3.82 9.89 -6.83
N ARG A 106 4.43 8.81 -7.31
CA ARG A 106 5.49 8.85 -8.32
C ARG A 106 5.19 7.88 -9.45
N GLU A 107 5.50 8.27 -10.66
CA GLU A 107 5.44 7.45 -11.87
C GLU A 107 6.76 7.51 -12.63
N GLU A 108 7.27 6.36 -13.06
CA GLU A 108 8.47 6.23 -13.90
C GLU A 108 8.17 5.28 -15.06
N LYS A 109 8.84 5.52 -16.20
CA LYS A 109 8.86 4.54 -17.29
C LYS A 109 9.93 3.50 -17.01
N SER A 110 9.54 2.22 -16.99
CA SER A 110 10.42 1.11 -16.66
C SER A 110 10.12 -0.11 -17.53
N PRO A 111 11.12 -0.70 -18.21
CA PRO A 111 10.89 -1.88 -19.05
C PRO A 111 10.61 -3.16 -18.25
N GLN A 112 10.80 -3.13 -16.93
CA GLN A 112 10.56 -4.24 -16.01
C GLN A 112 10.29 -3.74 -14.61
N PRO A 113 9.52 -4.51 -13.79
CA PRO A 113 9.25 -4.15 -12.41
C PRO A 113 10.55 -4.04 -11.60
N ARG A 114 10.56 -3.13 -10.64
CA ARG A 114 11.67 -2.91 -9.72
C ARG A 114 11.17 -2.75 -8.30
N PRO A 115 11.87 -3.31 -7.31
CA PRO A 115 11.60 -2.96 -5.92
C PRO A 115 11.98 -1.50 -5.68
N LEU A 116 11.04 -0.72 -5.17
CA LEU A 116 11.24 0.70 -4.82
C LEU A 116 11.45 0.89 -3.31
N THR A 117 11.95 -0.14 -2.62
CA THR A 117 12.13 -0.12 -1.17
C THR A 117 13.45 0.50 -0.77
N SER A 118 13.47 1.21 0.35
CA SER A 118 14.68 1.72 1.00
C SER A 118 15.51 0.62 1.69
N GLY A 119 15.04 -0.62 1.68
CA GLY A 119 15.68 -1.77 2.34
C GLY A 119 15.36 -1.93 3.83
N THR A 120 14.63 -0.98 4.43
CA THR A 120 14.19 -1.03 5.84
C THR A 120 12.70 -1.35 5.99
N GLU A 121 11.99 -1.43 4.88
CA GLU A 121 10.55 -1.67 4.83
C GLU A 121 10.26 -3.18 4.81
N VAL A 122 9.18 -3.57 5.48
CA VAL A 122 8.69 -4.95 5.51
C VAL A 122 7.59 -5.10 4.47
N GLN A 123 7.74 -6.05 3.56
CA GLN A 123 6.70 -6.37 2.58
C GLN A 123 5.55 -7.08 3.29
N LEU A 124 4.35 -6.48 3.23
CA LEU A 124 3.12 -7.04 3.80
C LEU A 124 2.34 -7.88 2.78
N LEU A 125 2.32 -7.43 1.52
CA LEU A 125 1.53 -8.02 0.45
C LEU A 125 2.34 -7.99 -0.84
N SER A 126 2.27 -9.08 -1.60
CA SER A 126 2.71 -9.13 -2.99
C SER A 126 1.58 -9.72 -3.83
N TRP A 127 1.25 -9.04 -4.90
CA TRP A 127 0.14 -9.37 -5.76
C TRP A 127 0.57 -9.30 -7.22
N ASN A 128 0.38 -10.37 -7.95
CA ASN A 128 0.82 -10.45 -9.33
C ASN A 128 -0.31 -10.98 -10.21
N THR A 129 -0.68 -10.19 -11.21
CA THR A 129 -1.60 -10.58 -12.28
C THR A 129 -0.86 -10.59 -13.62
N ALA A 130 -1.54 -10.98 -14.69
CA ALA A 130 -0.95 -10.95 -16.04
C ALA A 130 -0.45 -9.56 -16.45
N ASN A 131 -1.10 -8.49 -16.00
CA ASN A 131 -0.84 -7.11 -16.44
C ASN A 131 -0.37 -6.17 -15.33
N LEU A 132 -0.55 -6.55 -14.05
CA LEU A 132 -0.33 -5.69 -12.91
C LEU A 132 0.40 -6.45 -11.80
N ASP A 133 1.51 -5.90 -11.36
CA ASP A 133 2.29 -6.39 -10.22
C ASP A 133 2.25 -5.35 -9.12
N ILE A 134 1.75 -5.71 -7.92
CA ILE A 134 1.56 -4.79 -6.80
C ILE A 134 2.26 -5.33 -5.57
N GLN A 135 2.90 -4.44 -4.83
CA GLN A 135 3.58 -4.74 -3.59
C GLN A 135 3.28 -3.66 -2.55
N LEU A 136 2.82 -4.09 -1.39
CA LEU A 136 2.58 -3.24 -0.22
C LEU A 136 3.72 -3.41 0.78
N TYR A 137 4.23 -2.30 1.28
CA TYR A 137 5.29 -2.24 2.27
C TYR A 137 4.89 -1.37 3.45
N THR A 138 5.36 -1.73 4.64
CA THR A 138 5.30 -0.88 5.82
C THR A 138 6.70 -0.61 6.34
N GLY A 139 6.98 0.65 6.64
CA GLY A 139 8.19 1.13 7.29
C GLY A 139 7.89 1.61 8.70
N THR A 140 8.88 2.24 9.32
CA THR A 140 8.77 2.77 10.69
C THR A 140 7.77 3.94 10.77
N ASP A 141 7.77 4.81 9.76
CA ASP A 141 7.01 6.07 9.75
C ASP A 141 6.11 6.22 8.52
N SER A 142 6.07 5.23 7.63
CA SER A 142 5.28 5.32 6.40
C SER A 142 4.85 3.96 5.90
N THR A 143 3.74 3.95 5.20
CA THR A 143 3.29 2.82 4.39
C THR A 143 3.40 3.19 2.92
N SER A 144 3.76 2.24 2.08
CA SER A 144 3.91 2.47 0.65
C SER A 144 3.35 1.31 -0.17
N VAL A 145 2.83 1.65 -1.35
CA VAL A 145 2.42 0.70 -2.38
C VAL A 145 3.21 0.99 -3.63
N SER A 146 3.80 -0.02 -4.22
CA SER A 146 4.37 0.07 -5.56
C SER A 146 3.62 -0.85 -6.51
N TRP A 147 3.50 -0.46 -7.76
CA TRP A 147 2.90 -1.27 -8.81
C TRP A 147 3.65 -1.13 -10.13
N TYR A 148 3.54 -2.15 -10.96
CA TYR A 148 4.06 -2.15 -12.31
C TYR A 148 2.99 -2.61 -13.28
N THR A 149 2.77 -1.84 -14.34
CA THR A 149 1.87 -2.19 -15.45
C THR A 149 2.70 -2.59 -16.66
N SER A 150 2.58 -3.85 -17.10
CA SER A 150 3.34 -4.38 -18.24
C SER A 150 2.93 -3.73 -19.57
N GLU A 151 1.65 -3.39 -19.71
CA GLU A 151 1.10 -2.79 -20.93
C GLU A 151 1.78 -1.46 -21.28
N ASN A 152 1.89 -0.56 -20.30
CA ASN A 152 2.46 0.77 -20.49
C ASN A 152 3.93 0.88 -20.04
N GLN A 153 4.51 -0.22 -19.56
CA GLN A 153 5.85 -0.26 -18.96
C GLN A 153 6.04 0.85 -17.91
N THR A 154 5.05 1.00 -17.04
CA THR A 154 5.01 2.07 -16.05
C THR A 154 5.13 1.48 -14.65
N GLN A 155 6.05 2.02 -13.88
CA GLN A 155 6.20 1.75 -12.46
C GLN A 155 5.59 2.92 -11.68
N GLY A 156 4.60 2.63 -10.84
CA GLY A 156 4.01 3.60 -9.93
C GLY A 156 4.43 3.33 -8.48
N TYR A 157 4.39 4.36 -7.68
CA TYR A 157 4.69 4.31 -6.25
C TYR A 157 3.86 5.34 -5.51
N LEU A 158 3.20 4.93 -4.44
CA LEU A 158 2.44 5.78 -3.55
C LEU A 158 2.91 5.57 -2.11
N SER A 159 3.15 6.64 -1.38
CA SER A 159 3.49 6.56 0.05
C SER A 159 2.83 7.65 0.86
N ALA A 160 2.54 7.34 2.13
CA ALA A 160 2.03 8.29 3.11
C ALA A 160 2.40 7.86 4.53
N GLN A 161 2.34 8.80 5.48
CA GLN A 161 2.32 8.52 6.92
C GLN A 161 0.89 8.13 7.32
N ALA A 162 0.46 6.95 6.89
CA ALA A 162 -0.89 6.44 7.10
C ALA A 162 -0.85 4.92 7.27
N ASP A 163 -1.94 4.33 7.73
CA ASP A 163 -2.08 2.88 7.81
C ASP A 163 -2.19 2.23 6.41
N SER A 164 -2.07 0.92 6.39
CA SER A 164 -2.09 0.15 5.15
C SER A 164 -3.41 0.27 4.39
N LEU A 165 -4.53 0.39 5.12
CA LEU A 165 -5.85 0.53 4.52
C LEU A 165 -5.97 1.86 3.76
N ALA A 166 -5.59 2.98 4.39
CA ALA A 166 -5.65 4.30 3.77
C ALA A 166 -4.79 4.39 2.50
N VAL A 167 -3.55 3.85 2.54
CA VAL A 167 -2.65 3.87 1.38
C VAL A 167 -3.16 2.97 0.26
N LEU A 168 -3.68 1.78 0.57
CA LEU A 168 -4.26 0.88 -0.42
C LEU A 168 -5.54 1.45 -1.04
N THR A 169 -6.42 2.07 -0.24
CA THR A 169 -7.62 2.74 -0.74
C THR A 169 -7.26 3.83 -1.74
N THR A 170 -6.27 4.65 -1.41
CA THR A 170 -5.80 5.70 -2.31
C THR A 170 -5.16 5.11 -3.58
N ALA A 171 -4.37 4.03 -3.45
CA ALA A 171 -3.79 3.33 -4.59
C ALA A 171 -4.86 2.71 -5.49
N SER A 172 -5.94 2.12 -4.94
CA SER A 172 -7.04 1.57 -5.73
C SER A 172 -7.79 2.65 -6.52
N GLN A 173 -7.96 3.84 -5.95
CA GLN A 173 -8.53 4.97 -6.69
C GLN A 173 -7.66 5.44 -7.85
N ILE A 174 -6.32 5.44 -7.67
CA ILE A 174 -5.36 5.74 -8.74
C ILE A 174 -5.37 4.66 -9.83
N LEU A 175 -5.52 3.40 -9.43
CA LEU A 175 -5.54 2.22 -10.30
C LEU A 175 -6.96 1.82 -10.71
N ARG A 176 -7.93 2.73 -10.63
CA ARG A 176 -9.31 2.47 -11.02
C ARG A 176 -9.39 1.91 -12.44
N GLY A 177 -10.16 0.84 -12.61
CA GLY A 177 -10.27 0.13 -13.89
C GLY A 177 -9.16 -0.89 -14.17
N THR A 178 -8.19 -1.07 -13.27
CA THR A 178 -7.18 -2.14 -13.38
C THR A 178 -7.58 -3.41 -12.64
N GLY A 179 -8.73 -3.41 -11.95
CA GLY A 179 -9.22 -4.52 -11.13
C GLY A 179 -8.63 -4.57 -9.72
N LEU A 180 -8.02 -3.49 -9.26
CA LEU A 180 -7.55 -3.38 -7.88
C LEU A 180 -8.64 -2.76 -7.00
N ASP A 181 -9.47 -3.59 -6.37
CA ASP A 181 -10.54 -3.19 -5.46
C ASP A 181 -10.30 -3.64 -4.01
N VAL A 182 -9.08 -3.54 -3.55
CA VAL A 182 -8.63 -4.16 -2.28
C VAL A 182 -9.31 -3.61 -1.03
N THR A 183 -9.95 -2.45 -1.12
CA THR A 183 -10.25 -1.66 0.08
C THR A 183 -11.65 -1.09 0.07
N VAL A 184 -12.53 -1.72 -0.69
CA VAL A 184 -13.89 -1.23 -0.80
C VAL A 184 -14.71 -1.71 0.40
N ALA A 185 -15.33 -0.75 1.07
CA ALA A 185 -16.39 -0.98 2.02
C ALA A 185 -17.47 0.06 1.76
N PRO A 186 -18.76 -0.25 2.01
CA PRO A 186 -19.83 0.74 1.90
C PRO A 186 -19.56 1.96 2.79
N GLU A 187 -20.09 3.13 2.42
CA GLU A 187 -19.88 4.38 3.17
C GLU A 187 -20.42 4.28 4.60
N GLU A 188 -21.51 3.53 4.81
CA GLU A 188 -22.14 3.32 6.10
C GLU A 188 -21.47 2.23 6.95
N ALA A 189 -20.47 1.54 6.40
CA ALA A 189 -19.78 0.45 7.08
C ALA A 189 -18.98 0.96 8.28
N ARG A 190 -18.90 0.10 9.33
CA ARG A 190 -18.17 0.36 10.56
C ARG A 190 -17.20 -0.79 10.84
N ASP A 191 -16.29 -0.57 11.79
CA ASP A 191 -15.31 -1.56 12.22
C ASP A 191 -14.51 -2.15 11.06
N ILE A 192 -14.11 -1.28 10.11
CA ILE A 192 -13.37 -1.68 8.92
C ILE A 192 -11.97 -2.08 9.34
N THR A 193 -11.56 -3.30 8.96
CA THR A 193 -10.19 -3.78 9.15
C THR A 193 -9.64 -4.36 7.86
N TYR A 194 -8.34 -4.25 7.70
CA TYR A 194 -7.61 -4.80 6.57
C TYR A 194 -6.62 -5.86 7.03
N ASN A 195 -6.60 -6.99 6.33
CA ASN A 195 -5.65 -8.07 6.55
C ASN A 195 -5.04 -8.54 5.22
N ALA A 196 -3.82 -9.06 5.30
CA ALA A 196 -3.19 -9.78 4.20
C ALA A 196 -2.59 -11.07 4.77
N PHE A 197 -2.88 -12.20 4.13
CA PHE A 197 -2.44 -13.51 4.58
C PHE A 197 -2.28 -14.49 3.43
N LEU A 198 -1.61 -15.61 3.69
CA LEU A 198 -1.43 -16.69 2.74
C LEU A 198 -2.52 -17.76 2.97
N LEU A 199 -3.27 -18.10 1.92
CA LEU A 199 -4.28 -19.16 1.91
C LEU A 199 -4.05 -20.07 0.70
N ASP A 200 -3.77 -21.33 0.94
CA ASP A 200 -3.51 -22.35 -0.11
C ASP A 200 -2.56 -21.89 -1.22
N GLY A 201 -1.50 -21.18 -0.83
CA GLY A 201 -0.48 -20.67 -1.74
C GLY A 201 -0.87 -19.36 -2.47
N LEU A 202 -2.06 -18.82 -2.23
CA LEU A 202 -2.47 -17.51 -2.72
C LEU A 202 -2.28 -16.44 -1.63
N THR A 203 -1.74 -15.30 -2.00
CA THR A 203 -1.80 -14.12 -1.14
C THR A 203 -3.18 -13.52 -1.25
N VAL A 204 -3.90 -13.51 -0.12
CA VAL A 204 -5.27 -12.99 -0.03
C VAL A 204 -5.25 -11.66 0.69
N ALA A 205 -5.81 -10.64 0.07
CA ALA A 205 -6.17 -9.39 0.73
C ALA A 205 -7.62 -9.50 1.22
N GLU A 206 -7.87 -9.03 2.44
CA GLU A 206 -9.17 -9.06 3.08
C GLU A 206 -9.52 -7.70 3.67
N THR A 207 -10.71 -7.23 3.38
CA THR A 207 -11.37 -6.14 4.11
C THR A 207 -12.53 -6.72 4.88
N THR A 208 -12.55 -6.57 6.22
CA THR A 208 -13.72 -6.91 7.02
C THR A 208 -14.42 -5.64 7.49
N PHE A 209 -15.75 -5.68 7.54
CA PHE A 209 -16.54 -4.54 7.99
C PHE A 209 -17.88 -5.01 8.58
N VAL A 210 -18.55 -4.11 9.29
CA VAL A 210 -19.89 -4.32 9.83
C VAL A 210 -20.84 -3.34 9.15
N LEU A 211 -21.89 -3.88 8.51
CA LEU A 211 -22.98 -3.12 7.90
C LEU A 211 -24.30 -3.65 8.49
N ASP A 212 -25.14 -2.76 9.02
CA ASP A 212 -26.42 -3.09 9.67
C ASP A 212 -26.33 -4.16 10.77
N GLY A 213 -25.18 -4.19 11.47
CA GLY A 213 -24.89 -5.15 12.52
C GLY A 213 -24.49 -6.54 12.01
N ILE A 214 -24.36 -6.74 10.71
CA ILE A 214 -23.88 -7.98 10.07
C ILE A 214 -22.42 -7.79 9.73
N ARG A 215 -21.59 -8.79 10.03
CA ARG A 215 -20.17 -8.78 9.67
C ARG A 215 -19.97 -9.36 8.29
N PHE A 216 -19.25 -8.62 7.46
CA PHE A 216 -18.83 -9.02 6.12
C PHE A 216 -17.31 -9.20 6.06
N SER A 217 -16.87 -10.08 5.16
CA SER A 217 -15.48 -10.20 4.76
C SER A 217 -15.43 -10.20 3.24
N TYR A 218 -14.77 -9.20 2.68
CA TYR A 218 -14.50 -9.06 1.25
C TYR A 218 -13.05 -9.44 1.00
N ARG A 219 -12.82 -10.43 0.15
CA ARG A 219 -11.50 -10.98 -0.14
C ARG A 219 -11.22 -10.99 -1.61
N MET A 220 -9.94 -10.84 -1.94
CA MET A 220 -9.46 -10.95 -3.29
C MET A 220 -8.06 -11.57 -3.32
N ALA A 221 -7.77 -12.30 -4.39
CA ALA A 221 -6.48 -12.94 -4.62
C ALA A 221 -6.16 -12.95 -6.11
N ALA A 222 -4.92 -12.56 -6.46
CA ALA A 222 -4.44 -12.72 -7.82
C ALA A 222 -4.14 -14.20 -8.10
N THR A 223 -4.56 -14.68 -9.26
CA THR A 223 -4.26 -16.03 -9.72
C THR A 223 -4.02 -16.04 -11.23
N THR A 224 -3.03 -16.80 -11.65
CA THR A 224 -2.72 -17.02 -13.07
C THR A 224 -3.44 -18.25 -13.64
N GLU A 225 -4.11 -19.02 -12.77
CA GLU A 225 -4.83 -20.22 -13.18
C GLU A 225 -6.26 -19.87 -13.59
N LEU A 226 -6.61 -20.15 -14.83
CA LEU A 226 -7.99 -20.16 -15.30
C LEU A 226 -8.69 -21.36 -14.63
N LEU A 227 -9.44 -21.09 -13.58
CA LEU A 227 -10.10 -22.13 -12.81
C LEU A 227 -11.48 -22.40 -13.38
N GLU A 228 -11.70 -23.59 -13.94
CA GLU A 228 -13.05 -24.11 -14.24
C GLU A 228 -13.88 -24.25 -12.95
N ASP A 229 -13.21 -24.54 -11.82
CA ASP A 229 -13.78 -24.51 -10.47
C ASP A 229 -13.06 -23.47 -9.63
N PHE A 230 -13.76 -22.39 -9.28
CA PHE A 230 -13.20 -21.31 -8.44
C PHE A 230 -12.67 -21.85 -7.14
N LYS A 231 -11.39 -21.54 -6.86
CA LYS A 231 -10.80 -21.81 -5.57
C LYS A 231 -11.52 -21.03 -4.48
N ASP A 232 -11.79 -21.67 -3.37
CA ASP A 232 -12.48 -21.00 -2.27
C ASP A 232 -11.52 -20.18 -1.43
N ILE A 233 -11.61 -18.86 -1.55
CA ILE A 233 -10.86 -17.92 -0.71
C ILE A 233 -11.73 -17.30 0.40
N SER A 234 -13.01 -17.70 0.54
CA SER A 234 -13.91 -17.10 1.53
C SER A 234 -13.53 -17.39 2.98
N GLY A 235 -12.77 -18.47 3.20
CA GLY A 235 -12.44 -18.96 4.55
C GLY A 235 -13.64 -19.51 5.33
N MET A 236 -14.81 -19.67 4.68
CA MET A 236 -15.96 -20.26 5.32
C MET A 236 -15.88 -21.79 5.29
N ALA A 237 -16.01 -22.40 6.46
CA ALA A 237 -16.08 -23.85 6.55
C ALA A 237 -17.50 -24.35 6.22
N GLY A 238 -17.59 -25.42 5.37
CA GLY A 238 -18.85 -26.11 5.11
C GLY A 238 -19.36 -26.90 6.33
N PRO A 239 -20.47 -27.59 6.25
CA PRO A 239 -21.17 -27.95 5.00
C PRO A 239 -22.06 -26.83 4.46
N PHE A 240 -22.11 -26.73 3.10
CA PHE A 240 -23.02 -25.85 2.42
C PHE A 240 -24.26 -26.65 1.99
N GLU A 241 -25.44 -26.13 2.29
CA GLU A 241 -26.73 -26.83 1.99
C GLU A 241 -27.45 -26.27 0.77
N ARG A 242 -27.18 -25.00 0.45
CA ARG A 242 -27.80 -24.33 -0.70
C ARG A 242 -26.74 -23.79 -1.62
N PHE A 243 -27.00 -23.92 -2.92
CA PHE A 243 -26.13 -23.45 -3.98
C PHE A 243 -26.96 -22.64 -4.96
N SER A 244 -26.44 -21.48 -5.36
CA SER A 244 -27.05 -20.62 -6.36
C SER A 244 -25.98 -20.08 -7.30
N VAL A 245 -26.40 -19.57 -8.43
CA VAL A 245 -25.54 -18.90 -9.42
C VAL A 245 -26.12 -17.52 -9.66
N GLY A 246 -25.26 -16.53 -9.76
CA GLY A 246 -25.62 -15.15 -10.07
C GLY A 246 -24.56 -14.51 -10.96
N GLU A 247 -24.68 -13.21 -11.14
CA GLU A 247 -23.71 -12.39 -11.87
C GLU A 247 -23.35 -11.18 -11.02
N VAL A 248 -22.04 -10.91 -10.90
CA VAL A 248 -21.49 -9.69 -10.32
C VAL A 248 -20.88 -8.92 -11.48
N ALA A 249 -21.48 -7.80 -11.84
CA ALA A 249 -21.32 -7.17 -13.14
C ALA A 249 -21.55 -8.23 -14.26
N TRP A 250 -20.55 -8.57 -15.07
CA TRP A 250 -20.64 -9.65 -16.06
C TRP A 250 -19.90 -10.93 -15.66
N CYS A 251 -19.36 -10.97 -14.45
CA CYS A 251 -18.66 -12.14 -13.94
C CYS A 251 -19.64 -13.16 -13.38
N ARG A 252 -19.55 -14.41 -13.84
CA ARG A 252 -20.33 -15.49 -13.24
C ARG A 252 -19.92 -15.71 -11.79
N ALA A 253 -20.90 -15.70 -10.89
CA ALA A 253 -20.71 -15.87 -9.46
C ALA A 253 -21.36 -17.16 -8.94
N LYS A 254 -20.70 -17.82 -7.99
CA LYS A 254 -21.24 -18.96 -7.22
C LYS A 254 -21.61 -18.48 -5.82
N ILE A 255 -22.82 -18.82 -5.37
CA ILE A 255 -23.32 -18.43 -4.05
C ILE A 255 -23.61 -19.70 -3.25
N ASN A 256 -23.17 -19.72 -2.00
CA ASN A 256 -23.32 -20.87 -1.11
C ASN A 256 -23.80 -20.42 0.27
N TYR A 257 -24.63 -21.25 0.89
CA TYR A 257 -25.18 -21.00 2.22
C TYR A 257 -24.94 -22.17 3.15
N THR A 258 -24.71 -21.89 4.42
CA THR A 258 -24.68 -22.87 5.51
C THR A 258 -26.05 -22.98 6.17
N GLN A 259 -26.29 -24.06 6.91
CA GLN A 259 -27.48 -24.24 7.74
C GLN A 259 -27.63 -23.14 8.81
N GLY A 260 -26.51 -22.56 9.25
CA GLY A 260 -26.46 -21.48 10.24
C GLY A 260 -26.82 -20.09 9.70
N GLY A 261 -27.25 -19.96 8.44
CA GLY A 261 -27.61 -18.68 7.84
C GLY A 261 -26.42 -17.84 7.38
N GLN A 262 -25.22 -18.36 7.44
CA GLN A 262 -24.05 -17.72 6.82
C GLN A 262 -24.08 -17.94 5.32
N GLY A 263 -23.50 -17.00 4.57
CA GLY A 263 -23.43 -17.12 3.11
C GLY A 263 -22.17 -16.50 2.54
N ARG A 264 -21.87 -16.94 1.32
CA ARG A 264 -20.76 -16.39 0.55
C ARG A 264 -21.11 -16.31 -0.92
N ILE A 265 -20.47 -15.38 -1.61
CA ILE A 265 -20.44 -15.29 -3.06
C ILE A 265 -18.99 -15.27 -3.51
N ILE A 266 -18.68 -15.97 -4.61
CA ILE A 266 -17.33 -16.06 -5.19
C ILE A 266 -17.47 -15.81 -6.70
N TRP A 267 -16.62 -14.94 -7.24
CA TRP A 267 -16.55 -14.68 -8.68
C TRP A 267 -15.09 -14.44 -9.10
N PHE A 268 -14.86 -14.53 -10.40
CA PHE A 268 -13.52 -14.36 -10.97
C PHE A 268 -13.59 -13.35 -12.13
N ASP A 269 -12.78 -12.29 -12.01
CA ASP A 269 -12.54 -11.37 -13.10
C ASP A 269 -11.37 -11.87 -13.95
N VAL A 270 -11.70 -12.29 -15.17
CA VAL A 270 -10.74 -12.95 -16.08
C VAL A 270 -9.69 -11.98 -16.60
N VAL A 271 -10.06 -10.71 -16.81
CA VAL A 271 -9.18 -9.71 -17.42
C VAL A 271 -7.94 -9.44 -16.56
N PRO A 272 -8.07 -9.04 -15.27
CA PRO A 272 -6.92 -8.89 -14.39
C PRO A 272 -6.44 -10.21 -13.79
N GLY A 273 -7.20 -11.30 -13.87
CA GLY A 273 -6.88 -12.56 -13.22
C GLY A 273 -7.08 -12.52 -11.70
N ILE A 274 -8.13 -11.88 -11.23
CA ILE A 274 -8.43 -11.72 -9.81
C ILE A 274 -9.65 -12.51 -9.40
N LEU A 275 -9.48 -13.32 -8.37
CA LEU A 275 -10.54 -14.06 -7.70
C LEU A 275 -11.04 -13.25 -6.51
N TYR A 276 -12.35 -13.10 -6.43
CA TYR A 276 -13.05 -12.36 -5.39
C TYR A 276 -13.95 -13.27 -4.56
N SER A 277 -14.13 -12.93 -3.32
CA SER A 277 -15.11 -13.56 -2.44
C SER A 277 -15.66 -12.53 -1.45
N MET A 278 -16.97 -12.57 -1.25
CA MET A 278 -17.63 -11.87 -0.16
C MET A 278 -18.39 -12.89 0.70
N SER A 279 -18.26 -12.76 2.01
CA SER A 279 -18.99 -13.59 2.96
C SER A 279 -19.66 -12.75 4.01
N MET A 280 -20.76 -13.28 4.57
CA MET A 280 -21.52 -12.69 5.68
C MET A 280 -21.80 -13.73 6.75
N ASP A 281 -21.80 -13.29 8.01
CA ASP A 281 -21.83 -14.18 9.16
C ASP A 281 -23.21 -14.68 9.56
N ARG A 282 -24.29 -14.08 9.03
CA ARG A 282 -25.70 -14.45 9.30
C ARG A 282 -26.66 -13.84 8.30
N ASP A 283 -27.89 -14.33 8.29
CA ASP A 283 -29.03 -13.81 7.52
C ASP A 283 -28.75 -13.71 5.99
N ALA A 284 -27.87 -14.59 5.49
CA ALA A 284 -27.42 -14.54 4.11
C ALA A 284 -28.55 -14.83 3.11
N SER A 285 -28.65 -13.95 2.11
CA SER A 285 -29.53 -14.10 0.96
C SER A 285 -28.82 -13.81 -0.36
N ASN A 286 -29.38 -14.32 -1.48
CA ASN A 286 -28.86 -13.98 -2.81
C ASN A 286 -28.89 -12.47 -3.05
N GLU A 287 -29.96 -11.82 -2.63
CA GLU A 287 -30.20 -10.39 -2.85
C GLU A 287 -29.12 -9.55 -2.18
N ILE A 288 -28.90 -9.75 -0.88
CA ILE A 288 -27.88 -9.00 -0.13
C ILE A 288 -26.47 -9.22 -0.69
N LEU A 289 -26.11 -10.50 -0.94
CA LEU A 289 -24.76 -10.82 -1.43
C LEU A 289 -24.52 -10.29 -2.85
N LEU A 290 -25.51 -10.37 -3.75
CA LEU A 290 -25.37 -9.86 -5.11
C LEU A 290 -25.41 -8.33 -5.16
N GLU A 291 -26.30 -7.69 -4.40
CA GLU A 291 -26.40 -6.23 -4.34
C GLU A 291 -25.09 -5.63 -3.84
N LEU A 292 -24.60 -6.10 -2.70
CA LEU A 292 -23.36 -5.58 -2.10
C LEU A 292 -22.13 -5.94 -2.95
N ALA A 293 -22.07 -7.13 -3.55
CA ALA A 293 -20.97 -7.48 -4.44
C ALA A 293 -20.96 -6.60 -5.71
N ASN A 294 -22.12 -6.27 -6.29
CA ASN A 294 -22.21 -5.37 -7.44
C ASN A 294 -21.93 -3.91 -7.07
N GLU A 295 -22.25 -3.49 -5.84
CA GLU A 295 -21.93 -2.15 -5.35
C GLU A 295 -20.42 -1.95 -5.17
N LEU A 296 -19.75 -2.95 -4.61
CA LEU A 296 -18.34 -2.86 -4.25
C LEU A 296 -17.38 -3.25 -5.38
N PHE A 297 -17.85 -4.00 -6.38
CA PHE A 297 -17.01 -4.50 -7.46
C PHE A 297 -17.07 -3.61 -8.71
N GLU A 298 -15.93 -3.05 -9.08
CA GLU A 298 -15.73 -2.36 -10.35
C GLU A 298 -14.83 -3.24 -11.24
N PRO A 299 -15.38 -3.89 -12.29
CA PRO A 299 -14.59 -4.76 -13.14
C PRO A 299 -13.55 -3.99 -13.94
N ALA A 300 -12.42 -4.62 -14.20
CA ALA A 300 -11.40 -4.05 -15.07
C ALA A 300 -12.00 -3.75 -16.44
N GLN A 301 -11.80 -2.52 -16.91
CA GLN A 301 -12.25 -2.15 -18.24
C GLN A 301 -11.34 -2.83 -19.26
N ASP A 302 -11.94 -3.62 -20.16
CA ASP A 302 -11.24 -4.04 -21.37
C ASP A 302 -10.80 -2.77 -22.12
N SER A 303 -9.51 -2.57 -22.23
CA SER A 303 -8.94 -1.57 -23.16
C SER A 303 -9.14 -2.08 -24.61
N ILE A 304 -10.40 -2.22 -25.01
CA ILE A 304 -10.77 -2.40 -26.41
C ILE A 304 -10.77 -1.01 -27.03
N GLY A 305 -9.61 -0.61 -27.49
CA GLY A 305 -9.37 0.57 -28.31
C GLY A 305 -8.88 0.15 -29.69
#